data_cba339ffd87eaed920eeb64abd3d6b12
#
_entry.id   cba339ffd87eaed920eeb64abd3d6b12
#
_cell.length_a   1.000
_cell.length_b   1.000
_cell.length_c   1.000
_cell.angle_alpha   90.00
_cell.angle_beta   90.00
_cell.angle_gamma   90.00
#
_symmetry.space_group_name_H-M   'P 1'
#
loop_
_entity.id
_entity.type
_entity.pdbx_description
1 polymer ?
#
loop_
_entity_poly.entity_id
_entity_poly.type
_entity_poly.pdbx_seq_one_letter_code
_entity_poly.pdbx_strand_id
1 'polypeptide(L)'
;MDSWRKVWRDGLAPLISTAGLEALRAALSSDDARLLQGATTTPPPLQCVQDWPVEAACVLGYCGWQGEGLQSVAEVEDYFARLCFEVDQRLGEPAACRWFLNWFDETPRDEMRSLLLPEVTRTLAQRRAVPAAEEAA
;
A
#
# COMPACT_ATOMS: atom_id res chain seq x y z
N MET A 1 -12.07 5.07 17.58
CA MET A 1 -10.70 5.09 17.03
C MET A 1 -10.71 4.46 15.65
N ASP A 2 -10.04 5.11 14.74
CA ASP A 2 -10.02 4.63 13.36
C ASP A 2 -9.09 3.43 13.23
N SER A 3 -9.65 2.23 13.12
CA SER A 3 -8.88 0.99 13.01
C SER A 3 -7.91 1.03 11.84
N TRP A 4 -8.33 1.60 10.70
CA TRP A 4 -7.48 1.69 9.52
C TRP A 4 -6.23 2.53 9.77
N ARG A 5 -6.35 3.61 10.56
CA ARG A 5 -5.23 4.51 10.84
C ARG A 5 -4.18 3.81 11.70
N LYS A 6 -4.63 3.05 12.68
CA LYS A 6 -3.74 2.24 13.52
C LYS A 6 -3.02 1.19 12.68
N VAL A 7 -3.74 0.50 11.80
CA VAL A 7 -3.13 -0.51 10.92
C VAL A 7 -2.10 0.15 10.00
N TRP A 8 -2.41 1.32 9.47
CA TRP A 8 -1.45 2.07 8.67
C TRP A 8 -0.19 2.39 9.47
N ARG A 9 -0.35 3.05 10.62
CA ARG A 9 0.79 3.56 11.39
C ARG A 9 1.67 2.47 11.99
N ASP A 10 1.06 1.44 12.52
CA ASP A 10 1.78 0.39 13.26
C ASP A 10 2.10 -0.83 12.41
N GLY A 11 1.40 -1.04 11.33
CA GLY A 11 1.54 -2.23 10.49
C GLY A 11 2.12 -1.96 9.10
N LEU A 12 1.45 -1.16 8.30
CA LEU A 12 1.83 -0.93 6.90
C LEU A 12 3.00 0.04 6.74
N ALA A 13 2.92 1.18 7.41
CA ALA A 13 3.93 2.23 7.28
C ALA A 13 5.35 1.75 7.57
N PRO A 14 5.59 0.91 8.60
CA PRO A 14 6.94 0.40 8.85
C PRO A 14 7.44 -0.59 7.81
N LEU A 15 6.56 -1.27 7.08
CA LEU A 15 6.92 -2.35 6.16
C LEU A 15 7.04 -1.93 4.71
N ILE A 16 6.33 -0.87 4.29
CA ILE A 16 6.38 -0.41 2.90
C ILE A 16 7.68 0.36 2.69
N SER A 17 8.36 0.11 1.56
CA SER A 17 9.59 0.80 1.22
C SER A 17 9.36 2.29 0.99
N THR A 18 10.42 3.09 1.13
CA THR A 18 10.35 4.52 0.83
C THR A 18 9.90 4.76 -0.61
N ALA A 19 10.42 3.97 -1.56
CA ALA A 19 10.01 4.07 -2.96
C ALA A 19 8.51 3.77 -3.13
N GLY A 20 8.00 2.76 -2.43
CA GLY A 20 6.57 2.43 -2.43
C GLY A 20 5.71 3.56 -1.88
N LEU A 21 6.15 4.16 -0.77
CA LEU A 21 5.44 5.28 -0.15
C LEU A 21 5.46 6.52 -1.04
N GLU A 22 6.56 6.79 -1.72
CA GLU A 22 6.65 7.93 -2.63
C GLU A 22 5.75 7.74 -3.85
N ALA A 23 5.71 6.53 -4.40
CA ALA A 23 4.80 6.21 -5.51
C ALA A 23 3.34 6.39 -5.09
N LEU A 24 3.00 5.91 -3.90
CA LEU A 24 1.63 6.04 -3.38
C LEU A 24 1.27 7.50 -3.13
N ARG A 25 2.18 8.28 -2.57
CA ARG A 25 1.95 9.71 -2.36
C ARG A 25 1.66 10.43 -3.67
N ALA A 26 2.46 10.14 -4.69
CA ALA A 26 2.26 10.75 -6.01
C ALA A 26 0.90 10.38 -6.61
N ALA A 27 0.50 9.10 -6.48
CA ALA A 27 -0.79 8.64 -6.97
C ALA A 27 -1.97 9.30 -6.25
N LEU A 28 -1.87 9.44 -4.93
CA LEU A 28 -2.91 10.10 -4.12
C LEU A 28 -3.00 11.59 -4.43
N SER A 29 -1.86 12.25 -4.64
CA SER A 29 -1.82 13.68 -4.96
C SER A 29 -2.42 13.97 -6.33
N SER A 30 -2.12 13.15 -7.33
CA SER A 30 -2.56 13.36 -8.71
C SER A 30 -3.89 12.68 -9.04
N ASP A 31 -4.45 11.91 -8.12
CA ASP A 31 -5.62 11.06 -8.35
C ASP A 31 -5.41 10.12 -9.54
N ASP A 32 -4.34 9.35 -9.49
CA ASP A 32 -4.01 8.41 -10.55
C ASP A 32 -5.06 7.29 -10.62
N ALA A 33 -5.73 7.18 -11.78
CA ALA A 33 -6.79 6.19 -11.99
C ALA A 33 -6.27 4.75 -11.93
N ARG A 34 -4.96 4.54 -12.02
CA ARG A 34 -4.35 3.22 -11.91
C ARG A 34 -4.21 2.75 -10.46
N LEU A 35 -4.48 3.63 -9.49
CA LEU A 35 -4.64 3.26 -8.09
C LEU A 35 -6.10 2.84 -7.90
N LEU A 36 -6.34 1.55 -7.68
CA LEU A 36 -7.68 0.97 -7.68
C LEU A 36 -8.29 0.90 -6.28
N GLN A 37 -9.60 1.10 -6.22
CA GLN A 37 -10.42 0.76 -5.06
C GLN A 37 -11.35 -0.38 -5.47
N GLY A 38 -11.51 -1.39 -4.60
CA GLY A 38 -12.42 -2.50 -4.83
C GLY A 38 -11.88 -3.63 -5.69
N ALA A 39 -10.62 -3.57 -6.11
CA ALA A 39 -9.98 -4.64 -6.88
C ALA A 39 -8.49 -4.66 -6.55
N THR A 40 -7.85 -5.82 -6.67
CA THR A 40 -6.43 -5.98 -6.32
C THR A 40 -5.53 -5.57 -7.46
N THR A 41 -5.79 -6.08 -8.65
CA THR A 41 -5.03 -5.75 -9.86
C THR A 41 -5.95 -5.71 -11.08
N THR A 42 -5.45 -5.05 -12.12
CA THR A 42 -5.99 -5.16 -13.48
C THR A 42 -4.82 -5.57 -14.38
N PRO A 43 -4.90 -6.67 -15.13
CA PRO A 43 -6.00 -7.64 -15.16
C PRO A 43 -6.10 -8.47 -13.88
N PRO A 44 -7.28 -9.09 -13.61
CA PRO A 44 -7.48 -9.91 -12.40
C PRO A 44 -6.61 -11.17 -12.42
N PRO A 45 -6.12 -11.63 -11.25
CA PRO A 45 -5.22 -12.78 -11.19
C PRO A 45 -5.87 -14.10 -11.62
N LEU A 46 -7.18 -14.27 -11.36
CA LEU A 46 -7.88 -15.52 -11.65
C LEU A 46 -8.03 -15.83 -13.13
N GLN A 47 -7.83 -14.84 -13.98
CA GLN A 47 -7.97 -15.02 -15.44
C GLN A 47 -6.62 -15.16 -16.12
N CYS A 48 -5.53 -15.13 -15.35
CA CYS A 48 -4.19 -15.22 -15.90
C CYS A 48 -3.73 -16.67 -15.97
N VAL A 49 -3.89 -17.29 -17.14
CA VAL A 49 -3.21 -18.55 -17.43
C VAL A 49 -1.73 -18.27 -17.64
N GLN A 50 -1.40 -17.08 -18.09
CA GLN A 50 -0.05 -16.58 -18.23
C GLN A 50 0.14 -15.37 -17.33
N ASP A 51 1.38 -15.02 -17.04
CA ASP A 51 1.71 -13.89 -16.20
C ASP A 51 1.63 -12.60 -17.02
N TRP A 52 0.60 -11.82 -16.77
CA TRP A 52 0.32 -10.58 -17.50
C TRP A 52 0.96 -9.38 -16.83
N PRO A 53 1.36 -8.35 -17.62
CA PRO A 53 1.78 -7.07 -17.03
C PRO A 53 0.64 -6.43 -16.24
N VAL A 54 0.97 -5.81 -15.11
CA VAL A 54 0.01 -5.05 -14.31
C VAL A 54 -0.28 -3.73 -15.00
N GLU A 55 -1.57 -3.37 -15.09
CA GLU A 55 -2.02 -2.10 -15.66
C GLU A 55 -2.56 -1.15 -14.58
N ALA A 56 -3.01 -1.70 -13.47
CA ALA A 56 -3.52 -0.95 -12.31
C ALA A 56 -3.52 -1.85 -11.09
N ALA A 57 -3.48 -1.28 -9.88
CA ALA A 57 -3.40 -2.06 -8.66
C ALA A 57 -4.02 -1.32 -7.46
N CYS A 58 -4.38 -2.09 -6.43
CA CYS A 58 -4.85 -1.55 -5.16
C CYS A 58 -3.73 -0.81 -4.43
N VAL A 59 -4.05 -0.22 -3.29
CA VAL A 59 -3.10 0.59 -2.52
C VAL A 59 -1.78 -0.13 -2.24
N LEU A 60 -1.82 -1.39 -1.82
CA LEU A 60 -0.60 -2.16 -1.53
C LEU A 60 0.08 -2.63 -2.80
N GLY A 61 -0.68 -3.15 -3.74
CA GLY A 61 -0.15 -3.58 -5.03
C GLY A 61 0.51 -2.45 -5.81
N TYR A 62 -0.05 -1.24 -5.71
CA TYR A 62 0.52 -0.06 -6.34
C TYR A 62 1.92 0.24 -5.83
N CYS A 63 2.14 0.11 -4.51
CA CYS A 63 3.47 0.29 -3.92
C CYS A 63 4.47 -0.72 -4.46
N GLY A 64 4.07 -1.97 -4.65
CA GLY A 64 4.92 -2.99 -5.24
C GLY A 64 5.20 -2.72 -6.71
N TRP A 65 4.17 -2.37 -7.46
CA TRP A 65 4.26 -2.14 -8.90
C TRP A 65 5.05 -0.87 -9.23
N GLN A 66 4.63 0.27 -8.71
CA GLN A 66 5.22 1.56 -9.06
C GLN A 66 6.41 1.94 -8.16
N GLY A 67 6.49 1.37 -6.98
CA GLY A 67 7.57 1.65 -6.05
C GLY A 67 8.71 0.65 -6.10
N GLU A 68 8.39 -0.65 -6.00
CA GLU A 68 9.39 -1.72 -5.98
C GLU A 68 9.83 -2.15 -7.37
N GLY A 69 9.12 -1.73 -8.42
CA GLY A 69 9.44 -2.10 -9.78
C GLY A 69 8.90 -3.45 -10.23
N LEU A 70 7.97 -4.04 -9.48
CA LEU A 70 7.32 -5.29 -9.88
C LEU A 70 6.45 -5.01 -11.11
N GLN A 71 6.43 -5.92 -12.08
CA GLN A 71 5.80 -5.67 -13.36
C GLN A 71 4.64 -6.57 -13.69
N SER A 72 4.62 -7.79 -13.15
CA SER A 72 3.62 -8.78 -13.50
C SER A 72 2.54 -8.90 -12.42
N VAL A 73 1.36 -9.37 -12.83
CA VAL A 73 0.25 -9.62 -11.90
C VAL A 73 0.68 -10.61 -10.82
N ALA A 74 1.39 -11.67 -11.18
CA ALA A 74 1.83 -12.67 -10.20
C ALA A 74 2.78 -12.07 -9.17
N GLU A 75 3.72 -11.25 -9.58
CA GLU A 75 4.65 -10.59 -8.66
C GLU A 75 3.93 -9.64 -7.71
N VAL A 76 3.01 -8.84 -8.24
CA VAL A 76 2.25 -7.87 -7.44
C VAL A 76 1.32 -8.57 -6.46
N GLU A 77 0.64 -9.64 -6.90
CA GLU A 77 -0.23 -10.42 -6.02
C GLU A 77 0.54 -11.11 -4.90
N ASP A 78 1.72 -11.64 -5.21
CA ASP A 78 2.60 -12.26 -4.21
C ASP A 78 3.07 -11.21 -3.18
N TYR A 79 3.48 -10.04 -3.66
CA TYR A 79 3.85 -8.91 -2.79
C TYR A 79 2.69 -8.53 -1.86
N PHE A 80 1.49 -8.39 -2.43
CA PHE A 80 0.28 -8.05 -1.67
C PHE A 80 0.03 -9.08 -0.56
N ALA A 81 0.06 -10.36 -0.90
CA ALA A 81 -0.22 -11.42 0.07
C ALA A 81 0.80 -11.45 1.19
N ARG A 82 2.09 -11.31 0.86
CA ARG A 82 3.15 -11.31 1.87
C ARG A 82 3.06 -10.10 2.78
N LEU A 83 2.78 -8.93 2.22
CA LEU A 83 2.64 -7.72 3.02
C LEU A 83 1.46 -7.81 3.99
N CYS A 84 0.31 -8.30 3.52
CA CYS A 84 -0.85 -8.53 4.38
C CYS A 84 -0.52 -9.49 5.52
N PHE A 85 0.16 -10.58 5.22
CA PHE A 85 0.55 -11.56 6.23
C PHE A 85 1.47 -10.94 7.29
N GLU A 86 2.48 -10.18 6.85
CA GLU A 86 3.42 -9.56 7.76
C GLU A 86 2.76 -8.49 8.65
N VAL A 87 1.83 -7.74 8.10
CA VAL A 87 1.06 -6.75 8.88
C VAL A 87 0.25 -7.44 9.97
N ASP A 88 -0.47 -8.50 9.62
CA ASP A 88 -1.27 -9.26 10.57
C ASP A 88 -0.41 -9.83 11.69
N GLN A 89 0.74 -10.39 11.33
CA GLN A 89 1.68 -10.93 12.31
C GLN A 89 2.24 -9.84 13.23
N ARG A 90 2.62 -8.72 12.66
CA ARG A 90 3.20 -7.61 13.41
C ARG A 90 2.22 -7.03 14.42
N LEU A 91 0.95 -6.95 14.06
CA LEU A 91 -0.09 -6.42 14.95
C LEU A 91 -0.69 -7.48 15.86
N GLY A 92 -0.40 -8.77 15.61
CA GLY A 92 -0.97 -9.87 16.38
C GLY A 92 -2.47 -10.02 16.19
N GLU A 93 -2.99 -9.63 15.02
CA GLU A 93 -4.42 -9.60 14.74
C GLU A 93 -4.69 -10.14 13.34
N PRO A 94 -5.36 -11.30 13.20
CA PRO A 94 -5.49 -11.99 11.90
C PRO A 94 -6.23 -11.21 10.81
N ALA A 95 -7.00 -10.19 11.17
CA ALA A 95 -7.79 -9.42 10.22
C ALA A 95 -7.30 -7.97 10.09
N ALA A 96 -6.14 -7.64 10.64
CA ALA A 96 -5.68 -6.25 10.73
C ALA A 96 -5.57 -5.60 9.36
N CYS A 97 -4.90 -6.23 8.42
CA CYS A 97 -4.71 -5.67 7.09
C CYS A 97 -6.04 -5.49 6.37
N ARG A 98 -6.98 -6.41 6.58
CA ARG A 98 -8.33 -6.33 6.00
C ARG A 98 -9.08 -5.10 6.49
N TRP A 99 -8.93 -4.70 7.74
CA TRP A 99 -9.57 -3.48 8.25
C TRP A 99 -9.13 -2.25 7.47
N PHE A 100 -7.84 -2.16 7.16
CA PHE A 100 -7.33 -1.07 6.34
C PHE A 100 -7.87 -1.16 4.91
N LEU A 101 -7.82 -2.35 4.30
CA LEU A 101 -8.25 -2.53 2.92
C LEU A 101 -9.74 -2.28 2.75
N ASN A 102 -10.58 -2.71 3.70
CA ASN A 102 -12.00 -2.44 3.66
C ASN A 102 -12.28 -0.94 3.74
N TRP A 103 -11.59 -0.25 4.66
CA TRP A 103 -11.72 1.20 4.74
C TRP A 103 -11.33 1.86 3.41
N PHE A 104 -10.21 1.45 2.84
CA PHE A 104 -9.70 2.01 1.59
C PHE A 104 -10.69 1.81 0.45
N ASP A 105 -11.23 0.60 0.33
CA ASP A 105 -12.11 0.24 -0.77
C ASP A 105 -13.52 0.85 -0.64
N GLU A 106 -14.01 1.02 0.59
CA GLU A 106 -15.37 1.47 0.84
C GLU A 106 -15.50 2.97 1.02
N THR A 107 -14.40 3.68 1.27
CA THR A 107 -14.43 5.13 1.47
C THR A 107 -14.50 5.84 0.13
N PRO A 108 -15.37 6.86 -0.04
CA PRO A 108 -15.42 7.63 -1.27
C PRO A 108 -14.03 8.17 -1.63
N ARG A 109 -13.72 8.19 -2.92
CA ARG A 109 -12.37 8.46 -3.42
C ARG A 109 -11.74 9.74 -2.88
N ASP A 110 -12.48 10.85 -2.95
CA ASP A 110 -11.94 12.14 -2.50
C ASP A 110 -11.69 12.16 -0.99
N GLU A 111 -12.58 11.54 -0.22
CA GLU A 111 -12.41 11.43 1.21
C GLU A 111 -11.23 10.52 1.55
N MET A 112 -11.10 9.39 0.89
CA MET A 112 -9.97 8.48 1.09
C MET A 112 -8.66 9.21 0.83
N ARG A 113 -8.55 9.93 -0.28
CA ARG A 113 -7.34 10.67 -0.62
C ARG A 113 -7.02 11.73 0.43
N SER A 114 -8.02 12.48 0.87
CA SER A 114 -7.82 13.54 1.86
C SER A 114 -7.39 13.02 3.23
N LEU A 115 -7.76 11.78 3.56
CA LEU A 115 -7.39 11.16 4.84
C LEU A 115 -6.09 10.38 4.76
N LEU A 116 -5.83 9.66 3.66
CA LEU A 116 -4.65 8.83 3.53
C LEU A 116 -3.39 9.61 3.14
N LEU A 117 -3.51 10.60 2.28
CA LEU A 117 -2.36 11.38 1.83
C LEU A 117 -1.57 12.01 2.98
N PRO A 118 -2.21 12.63 4.00
CA PRO A 118 -1.46 13.12 5.16
C PRO A 118 -0.71 12.02 5.92
N GLU A 119 -1.28 10.82 6.01
CA GLU A 119 -0.63 9.70 6.71
C GLU A 119 0.61 9.23 5.95
N VAL A 120 0.53 9.13 4.63
CA VAL A 120 1.69 8.75 3.81
C VAL A 120 2.77 9.81 3.91
N THR A 121 2.39 11.08 3.82
CA THR A 121 3.32 12.21 3.93
C THR A 121 4.01 12.24 5.29
N ARG A 122 3.26 11.98 6.36
CA ARG A 122 3.80 11.90 7.72
C ARG A 122 4.83 10.77 7.83
N THR A 123 4.52 9.60 7.29
CA THR A 123 5.44 8.46 7.30
C THR A 123 6.76 8.81 6.59
N LEU A 124 6.68 9.43 5.42
CA LEU A 124 7.88 9.83 4.68
C LEU A 124 8.69 10.88 5.44
N ALA A 125 8.02 11.84 6.07
CA ALA A 125 8.70 12.87 6.87
C ALA A 125 9.44 12.25 8.05
N GLN A 126 8.83 11.27 8.72
CA GLN A 126 9.46 10.55 9.83
C GLN A 126 10.72 9.79 9.39
N ARG A 127 10.68 9.20 8.19
CA ARG A 127 11.84 8.49 7.65
C ARG A 127 12.99 9.40 7.32
N ARG A 128 12.72 10.62 6.86
CA ARG A 128 13.76 11.61 6.59
C ARG A 128 14.43 12.09 7.88
N ALA A 129 13.70 12.13 8.98
CA ALA A 129 14.23 12.57 10.26
C ALA A 129 15.13 11.51 10.93
N VAL A 130 14.90 10.22 10.65
CA VAL A 130 15.57 9.09 11.31
C VAL A 130 16.81 8.56 10.58
N PRO A 131 16.89 8.56 9.22
CA PRO A 131 17.95 7.86 8.50
C PRO A 131 19.38 8.24 8.92
N ALA A 132 19.64 9.51 9.22
CA ALA A 132 20.96 9.96 9.64
C ALA A 132 21.41 9.33 10.93
N ALA A 133 20.48 9.14 11.89
CA ALA A 133 20.79 8.50 13.16
C ALA A 133 21.06 7.01 12.99
N GLU A 134 20.32 6.34 12.11
CA GLU A 134 20.53 4.93 11.83
C GLU A 134 21.85 4.68 11.11
N GLU A 135 22.22 5.54 10.18
CA GLU A 135 23.48 5.45 9.46
C GLU A 135 24.68 5.71 10.37
N ALA A 136 24.51 6.54 11.38
CA ALA A 136 25.56 6.86 12.33
C ALA A 136 25.77 5.74 13.37
N ALA A 137 24.80 4.89 13.52
CA ALA A 137 24.90 3.77 14.45
C ALA A 137 25.60 2.59 13.81
#